data_3a03f1cfccba416ac9c148ca2c3a2ebf
#
_entry.id   3a03f1cfccba416ac9c148ca2c3a2ebf
#
_cell.length_a   1.000
_cell.length_b   1.000
_cell.length_c   1.000
_cell.angle_alpha   90.00
_cell.angle_beta   90.00
_cell.angle_gamma   90.00
#
_symmetry.space_group_name_H-M   'P 1'
#
loop_
_entity.id
_entity.type
_entity.pdbx_description
1 polymer ?
#
loop_
_entity_poly.entity_id
_entity_poly.type
_entity_poly.pdbx_seq_one_letter_code
_entity_poly.pdbx_strand_id
1 'polypeptide(L)'
;MISVLGGVLIDDIREASTATHLIAGEKGSTLLRTPKLMIGLCVTSNVVSIDWLLQSAMKNTVLPAQDYLLLRDRKAEKRYNFSMRKTLQRGDLLRKRGATLLEGRSVYVCKGVAGKKAPPTEELKLIVEAAGGIWLSGPSKLRGLQGNDALIITSDPVDKRQLTPRDVAKAIKEGVRHFTTSWFFQCIVTQEVSGI
;
A
#
# COMPACT_ATOMS: atom_id res chain seq x y z
N MET A 1 10.83 24.55 -7.00
CA MET A 1 9.61 24.29 -7.82
C MET A 1 8.40 24.06 -6.93
N ILE A 2 8.35 23.01 -6.09
CA ILE A 2 7.19 22.71 -5.20
C ILE A 2 6.93 23.84 -4.21
N SER A 3 7.96 24.36 -3.55
CA SER A 3 7.85 25.46 -2.57
C SER A 3 7.32 26.77 -3.17
N VAL A 4 7.62 27.07 -4.42
CA VAL A 4 7.08 28.25 -5.13
C VAL A 4 5.54 28.13 -5.31
N LEU A 5 5.04 26.90 -5.42
CA LEU A 5 3.61 26.59 -5.51
C LEU A 5 2.92 26.51 -4.14
N GLY A 6 3.62 26.79 -3.04
CA GLY A 6 3.09 26.67 -1.68
C GLY A 6 3.01 25.22 -1.18
N GLY A 7 3.61 24.30 -1.91
CA GLY A 7 3.64 22.87 -1.54
C GLY A 7 4.84 22.51 -0.67
N VAL A 8 4.73 21.35 0.01
CA VAL A 8 5.79 20.74 0.79
C VAL A 8 6.17 19.40 0.13
N LEU A 9 7.47 19.19 -0.10
CA LEU A 9 7.99 17.91 -0.56
C LEU A 9 8.13 16.97 0.62
N ILE A 10 7.47 15.82 0.55
CA ILE A 10 7.58 14.76 1.55
C ILE A 10 8.65 13.75 1.09
N ASP A 11 9.83 13.83 1.68
CA ASP A 11 10.93 12.90 1.41
C ASP A 11 10.97 11.73 2.40
N ASP A 12 10.57 11.96 3.64
CA ASP A 12 10.53 10.91 4.67
C ASP A 12 9.33 9.99 4.45
N ILE A 13 9.58 8.69 4.33
CA ILE A 13 8.52 7.69 4.17
C ILE A 13 7.54 7.67 5.36
N ARG A 14 7.98 8.06 6.56
CA ARG A 14 7.14 8.13 7.76
C ARG A 14 6.03 9.17 7.64
N GLU A 15 6.25 10.19 6.81
CA GLU A 15 5.28 11.24 6.53
C GLU A 15 4.45 10.97 5.26
N ALA A 16 4.75 9.90 4.52
CA ALA A 16 4.12 9.60 3.23
C ALA A 16 2.58 9.44 3.32
N SER A 17 2.05 9.08 4.50
CA SER A 17 0.61 9.00 4.74
C SER A 17 -0.11 10.35 4.76
N THR A 18 0.60 11.47 4.87
CA THR A 18 0.05 12.82 4.84
C THR A 18 0.02 13.42 3.43
N ALA A 19 0.51 12.69 2.43
CA ALA A 19 0.61 13.15 1.06
C ALA A 19 -0.76 13.41 0.43
N THR A 20 -0.96 14.60 -0.11
CA THR A 20 -2.14 14.97 -0.91
C THR A 20 -2.01 14.59 -2.38
N HIS A 21 -0.78 14.53 -2.88
CA HIS A 21 -0.43 14.17 -4.24
C HIS A 21 0.76 13.21 -4.24
N LEU A 22 0.71 12.21 -5.08
CA LEU A 22 1.84 11.32 -5.36
C LEU A 22 2.30 11.59 -6.79
N ILE A 23 3.47 12.19 -6.93
CA ILE A 23 4.08 12.41 -8.25
C ILE A 23 4.79 11.13 -8.63
N ALA A 24 4.33 10.48 -9.68
CA ALA A 24 4.83 9.19 -10.11
C ALA A 24 5.12 9.19 -11.63
N GLY A 25 6.14 8.45 -12.02
CA GLY A 25 6.50 8.28 -13.43
C GLY A 25 7.25 9.48 -14.00
N GLU A 26 8.55 9.31 -14.18
CA GLU A 26 9.31 10.16 -15.10
C GLU A 26 8.96 9.75 -16.53
N LYS A 27 9.08 10.70 -17.47
CA LYS A 27 8.83 10.44 -18.90
C LYS A 27 9.67 9.27 -19.39
N GLY A 28 9.02 8.16 -19.77
CA GLY A 28 9.69 6.94 -20.24
C GLY A 28 10.06 5.92 -19.14
N SER A 29 9.91 6.25 -17.86
CA SER A 29 10.11 5.30 -16.76
C SER A 29 8.84 4.47 -16.48
N THR A 30 9.03 3.33 -15.81
CA THR A 30 7.94 2.45 -15.38
C THR A 30 7.80 2.55 -13.87
N LEU A 31 6.57 2.62 -13.38
CA LEU A 31 6.29 2.58 -11.95
C LEU A 31 6.90 1.33 -11.30
N LEU A 32 7.63 1.55 -10.24
CA LEU A 32 8.11 0.49 -9.36
C LEU A 32 7.20 0.42 -8.12
N ARG A 33 6.92 -0.80 -7.67
CA ARG A 33 6.13 -1.05 -6.46
C ARG A 33 6.99 -0.77 -5.22
N THR A 34 7.27 0.51 -4.99
CA THR A 34 8.00 0.99 -3.82
C THR A 34 7.05 1.17 -2.63
N PRO A 35 7.55 1.16 -1.38
CA PRO A 35 6.74 1.49 -0.21
C PRO A 35 6.03 2.84 -0.32
N LYS A 36 6.71 3.88 -0.82
CA LYS A 36 6.09 5.21 -1.06
C LYS A 36 4.91 5.13 -2.03
N LEU A 37 5.02 4.36 -3.13
CA LEU A 37 3.90 4.14 -4.05
C LEU A 37 2.75 3.44 -3.34
N MET A 38 3.02 2.37 -2.60
CA MET A 38 2.00 1.59 -1.91
C MET A 38 1.24 2.43 -0.87
N ILE A 39 1.95 3.21 -0.06
CA ILE A 39 1.35 4.15 0.89
C ILE A 39 0.52 5.20 0.14
N GLY A 40 1.07 5.83 -0.90
CA GLY A 40 0.37 6.84 -1.69
C GLY A 40 -0.94 6.34 -2.29
N LEU A 41 -0.98 5.10 -2.82
CA LEU A 41 -2.21 4.48 -3.34
C LEU A 41 -3.30 4.32 -2.28
N CYS A 42 -2.92 4.12 -1.00
CA CYS A 42 -3.87 4.02 0.11
C CYS A 42 -4.43 5.38 0.53
N VAL A 43 -3.65 6.46 0.44
CA VAL A 43 -4.02 7.75 1.06
C VAL A 43 -4.51 8.80 0.07
N THR A 44 -4.16 8.72 -1.23
CA THR A 44 -4.60 9.72 -2.21
C THR A 44 -5.04 9.11 -3.54
N SER A 45 -5.99 9.77 -4.21
CA SER A 45 -6.38 9.50 -5.61
C SER A 45 -5.54 10.31 -6.61
N ASN A 46 -4.82 11.33 -6.14
CA ASN A 46 -4.03 12.23 -6.98
C ASN A 46 -2.65 11.63 -7.26
N VAL A 47 -2.62 10.47 -7.93
CA VAL A 47 -1.39 9.92 -8.47
C VAL A 47 -1.20 10.51 -9.85
N VAL A 48 -0.28 11.47 -9.95
CA VAL A 48 -0.10 12.32 -11.14
C VAL A 48 1.26 12.09 -11.80
N SER A 49 1.33 12.37 -13.09
CA SER A 49 2.60 12.39 -13.80
C SER A 49 3.45 13.59 -13.37
N ILE A 50 4.76 13.52 -13.62
CA ILE A 50 5.68 14.63 -13.38
C ILE A 50 5.28 15.89 -14.17
N ASP A 51 4.57 15.74 -15.29
CA ASP A 51 4.10 16.86 -16.12
C ASP A 51 3.16 17.78 -15.33
N TRP A 52 2.38 17.24 -14.36
CA TRP A 52 1.58 18.07 -13.46
C TRP A 52 2.42 19.11 -12.72
N LEU A 53 3.54 18.70 -12.14
CA LEU A 53 4.44 19.60 -11.42
C LEU A 53 5.11 20.60 -12.35
N LEU A 54 5.59 20.14 -13.51
CA LEU A 54 6.27 20.98 -14.49
C LEU A 54 5.32 22.06 -15.05
N GLN A 55 4.11 21.69 -15.45
CA GLN A 55 3.11 22.61 -15.96
C GLN A 55 2.60 23.58 -14.90
N SER A 56 2.39 23.09 -13.66
CA SER A 56 2.02 23.95 -12.54
C SER A 56 3.10 25.00 -12.25
N ALA A 57 4.37 24.59 -12.26
CA ALA A 57 5.48 25.51 -12.06
C ALA A 57 5.60 26.54 -13.19
N MET A 58 5.43 26.14 -14.46
CA MET A 58 5.46 27.04 -15.60
C MET A 58 4.35 28.09 -15.55
N LYS A 59 3.16 27.70 -15.07
CA LYS A 59 2.01 28.61 -14.92
C LYS A 59 1.97 29.33 -13.58
N ASN A 60 2.93 29.06 -12.70
CA ASN A 60 2.99 29.58 -11.32
C ASN A 60 1.67 29.41 -10.55
N THR A 61 1.00 28.26 -10.76
CA THR A 61 -0.25 27.91 -10.10
C THR A 61 -0.42 26.40 -10.02
N VAL A 62 -1.05 25.89 -8.96
CA VAL A 62 -1.38 24.47 -8.83
C VAL A 62 -2.50 24.12 -9.80
N LEU A 63 -2.22 23.30 -10.79
CA LEU A 63 -3.21 22.88 -11.78
C LEU A 63 -4.09 21.76 -11.24
N PRO A 64 -5.32 21.57 -11.77
CA PRO A 64 -6.17 20.43 -11.41
C PRO A 64 -5.47 19.09 -11.65
N ALA A 65 -5.39 18.25 -10.62
CA ALA A 65 -4.71 16.96 -10.71
C ALA A 65 -5.37 16.01 -11.71
N GLN A 66 -6.67 16.16 -11.94
CA GLN A 66 -7.49 15.29 -12.80
C GLN A 66 -6.97 15.17 -14.22
N ASP A 67 -6.42 16.27 -14.76
CA ASP A 67 -5.90 16.33 -16.12
C ASP A 67 -4.55 15.60 -16.28
N TYR A 68 -3.91 15.28 -15.16
CA TYR A 68 -2.56 14.71 -15.10
C TYR A 68 -2.52 13.34 -14.40
N LEU A 69 -3.68 12.76 -14.08
CA LEU A 69 -3.74 11.46 -13.42
C LEU A 69 -3.02 10.39 -14.23
N LEU A 70 -2.17 9.63 -13.57
CA LEU A 70 -1.48 8.49 -14.16
C LEU A 70 -2.45 7.30 -14.27
N LEU A 71 -3.33 7.35 -15.27
CA LEU A 71 -4.37 6.35 -15.46
C LEU A 71 -3.87 5.06 -16.12
N ARG A 72 -2.63 5.03 -16.60
CA ARG A 72 -2.07 3.89 -17.32
C ARG A 72 -0.55 3.84 -17.24
N ASP A 73 -0.02 2.71 -16.84
CA ASP A 73 1.37 2.31 -17.04
C ASP A 73 1.40 0.85 -17.51
N ARG A 74 1.42 0.65 -18.84
CA ARG A 74 1.34 -0.69 -19.45
C ARG A 74 2.37 -1.67 -18.93
N LYS A 75 3.60 -1.21 -18.66
CA LYS A 75 4.70 -2.07 -18.18
C LYS A 75 4.47 -2.46 -16.72
N ALA A 76 4.12 -1.50 -15.85
CA ALA A 76 3.81 -1.78 -14.46
C ALA A 76 2.53 -2.62 -14.32
N GLU A 77 1.47 -2.29 -15.06
CA GLU A 77 0.21 -3.04 -15.07
C GLU A 77 0.42 -4.51 -15.47
N LYS A 78 1.23 -4.76 -16.52
CA LYS A 78 1.61 -6.12 -16.92
C LYS A 78 2.49 -6.81 -15.85
N ARG A 79 3.48 -6.10 -15.30
CA ARG A 79 4.45 -6.65 -14.33
C ARG A 79 3.80 -7.05 -13.02
N TYR A 80 2.84 -6.25 -12.54
CA TYR A 80 2.20 -6.44 -11.23
C TYR A 80 0.74 -6.88 -11.34
N ASN A 81 0.27 -7.22 -12.53
CA ASN A 81 -1.08 -7.73 -12.80
C ASN A 81 -2.19 -6.87 -12.16
N PHE A 82 -2.22 -5.58 -12.48
CA PHE A 82 -3.23 -4.64 -11.99
C PHE A 82 -3.64 -3.64 -13.08
N SER A 83 -4.59 -2.77 -12.80
CA SER A 83 -4.99 -1.66 -13.67
C SER A 83 -4.96 -0.36 -12.88
N MET A 84 -4.10 0.56 -13.27
CA MET A 84 -3.93 1.84 -12.58
C MET A 84 -5.24 2.62 -12.49
N ARG A 85 -6.01 2.66 -13.58
CA ARG A 85 -7.34 3.27 -13.60
C ARG A 85 -8.28 2.65 -12.56
N LYS A 86 -8.37 1.32 -12.50
CA LYS A 86 -9.24 0.62 -11.53
C LYS A 86 -8.76 0.84 -10.09
N THR A 87 -7.44 0.83 -9.87
CA THR A 87 -6.83 1.11 -8.56
C THR A 87 -7.24 2.48 -8.04
N LEU A 88 -7.06 3.52 -8.86
CA LEU A 88 -7.43 4.89 -8.46
C LEU A 88 -8.93 5.04 -8.22
N GLN A 89 -9.77 4.42 -9.07
CA GLN A 89 -11.22 4.43 -8.89
C GLN A 89 -11.66 3.76 -7.59
N ARG A 90 -11.09 2.58 -7.25
CA ARG A 90 -11.41 1.84 -6.02
C ARG A 90 -10.95 2.61 -4.78
N GLY A 91 -9.71 3.12 -4.79
CA GLY A 91 -9.19 3.94 -3.70
C GLY A 91 -10.01 5.21 -3.48
N ASP A 92 -10.46 5.87 -4.54
CA ASP A 92 -11.35 7.03 -4.46
C ASP A 92 -12.70 6.67 -3.83
N LEU A 93 -13.30 5.54 -4.24
CA LEU A 93 -14.55 5.05 -3.67
C LEU A 93 -14.42 4.72 -2.18
N LEU A 94 -13.31 4.09 -1.75
CA LEU A 94 -13.04 3.82 -0.34
C LEU A 94 -13.00 5.14 0.45
N ARG A 95 -12.19 6.11 0.03
CA ARG A 95 -12.04 7.40 0.72
C ARG A 95 -13.34 8.21 0.77
N LYS A 96 -14.12 8.23 -0.30
CA LYS A 96 -15.46 8.89 -0.33
C LYS A 96 -16.45 8.29 0.66
N ARG A 97 -16.27 7.02 1.02
CA ARG A 97 -17.09 6.34 2.05
C ARG A 97 -16.52 6.46 3.46
N GLY A 98 -15.38 7.17 3.63
CA GLY A 98 -14.65 7.21 4.90
C GLY A 98 -14.03 5.87 5.29
N ALA A 99 -13.90 4.92 4.34
CA ALA A 99 -13.38 3.58 4.56
C ALA A 99 -11.93 3.46 4.10
N THR A 100 -11.23 2.47 4.62
CA THR A 100 -9.86 2.11 4.24
C THR A 100 -9.77 0.65 3.79
N LEU A 101 -8.71 0.31 3.06
CA LEU A 101 -8.56 -1.03 2.47
C LEU A 101 -8.55 -2.17 3.50
N LEU A 102 -7.91 -1.95 4.65
CA LEU A 102 -7.75 -2.93 5.73
C LEU A 102 -8.52 -2.54 7.01
N GLU A 103 -9.56 -1.75 6.85
CA GLU A 103 -10.39 -1.30 7.98
C GLU A 103 -10.84 -2.49 8.85
N GLY A 104 -10.66 -2.34 10.17
CA GLY A 104 -11.03 -3.34 11.17
C GLY A 104 -10.13 -4.60 11.19
N ARG A 105 -9.04 -4.65 10.40
CA ARG A 105 -8.17 -5.83 10.34
C ARG A 105 -6.84 -5.60 11.02
N SER A 106 -6.46 -6.55 11.85
CA SER A 106 -5.12 -6.64 12.43
C SER A 106 -4.19 -7.43 11.51
N VAL A 107 -2.95 -6.96 11.31
CA VAL A 107 -2.00 -7.60 10.40
C VAL A 107 -0.75 -8.00 11.16
N TYR A 108 -0.44 -9.29 11.16
CA TYR A 108 0.80 -9.85 11.65
C TYR A 108 1.68 -10.29 10.48
N VAL A 109 2.88 -9.73 10.40
CA VAL A 109 3.89 -10.17 9.42
C VAL A 109 4.86 -11.11 10.10
N CYS A 110 4.99 -12.33 9.57
CA CYS A 110 5.82 -13.37 10.15
C CYS A 110 7.31 -12.99 10.15
N LYS A 111 8.04 -13.46 11.17
CA LYS A 111 9.48 -13.28 11.27
C LYS A 111 10.19 -13.82 10.02
N GLY A 112 11.17 -13.08 9.50
CA GLY A 112 11.96 -13.44 8.32
C GLY A 112 11.30 -13.11 6.97
N VAL A 113 10.15 -12.42 6.96
CA VAL A 113 9.52 -11.86 5.77
C VAL A 113 10.23 -10.59 5.35
N ALA A 114 10.40 -9.64 6.26
CA ALA A 114 11.01 -8.35 5.99
C ALA A 114 12.48 -8.46 5.54
N GLY A 115 12.90 -7.54 4.67
CA GLY A 115 14.31 -7.37 4.27
C GLY A 115 14.85 -8.35 3.22
N LYS A 116 14.04 -9.32 2.74
CA LYS A 116 14.44 -10.22 1.65
C LYS A 116 13.85 -9.77 0.30
N LYS A 117 12.64 -10.25 0.00
CA LYS A 117 11.85 -9.86 -1.18
C LYS A 117 10.75 -8.87 -0.82
N ALA A 118 10.69 -8.45 0.43
CA ALA A 118 9.76 -7.48 0.98
C ALA A 118 10.52 -6.30 1.60
N PRO A 119 9.90 -5.14 1.75
CA PRO A 119 10.47 -4.00 2.46
C PRO A 119 10.88 -4.33 3.89
N PRO A 120 11.72 -3.50 4.54
CA PRO A 120 12.01 -3.59 5.98
C PRO A 120 10.73 -3.54 6.83
N THR A 121 10.81 -4.03 8.06
CA THR A 121 9.67 -4.12 8.99
C THR A 121 8.95 -2.79 9.18
N GLU A 122 9.69 -1.69 9.36
CA GLU A 122 9.10 -0.36 9.56
C GLU A 122 8.31 0.12 8.34
N GLU A 123 8.82 -0.13 7.14
CA GLU A 123 8.11 0.23 5.92
C GLU A 123 6.85 -0.64 5.69
N LEU A 124 6.92 -1.94 6.03
CA LEU A 124 5.76 -2.83 6.01
C LEU A 124 4.67 -2.35 6.99
N LYS A 125 5.09 -1.92 8.19
CA LYS A 125 4.19 -1.33 9.18
C LYS A 125 3.50 -0.09 8.63
N LEU A 126 4.25 0.85 8.05
CA LEU A 126 3.69 2.07 7.45
C LEU A 126 2.69 1.77 6.32
N ILE A 127 2.95 0.73 5.51
CA ILE A 127 2.01 0.31 4.45
C ILE A 127 0.72 -0.24 5.07
N VAL A 128 0.80 -1.07 6.11
CA VAL A 128 -0.38 -1.62 6.80
C VAL A 128 -1.20 -0.49 7.41
N GLU A 129 -0.55 0.45 8.12
CA GLU A 129 -1.21 1.59 8.78
C GLU A 129 -1.84 2.54 7.76
N ALA A 130 -1.15 2.85 6.65
CA ALA A 130 -1.69 3.67 5.57
C ALA A 130 -2.91 3.01 4.88
N ALA A 131 -2.95 1.68 4.86
CA ALA A 131 -4.10 0.91 4.39
C ALA A 131 -5.25 0.82 5.41
N GLY A 132 -5.09 1.42 6.61
CA GLY A 132 -6.08 1.42 7.69
C GLY A 132 -6.09 0.15 8.54
N GLY A 133 -5.07 -0.70 8.41
CA GLY A 133 -4.90 -1.90 9.23
C GLY A 133 -4.18 -1.61 10.54
N ILE A 134 -4.32 -2.52 11.50
CA ILE A 134 -3.65 -2.47 12.80
C ILE A 134 -2.41 -3.37 12.75
N TRP A 135 -1.22 -2.80 12.91
CA TRP A 135 0.02 -3.56 12.95
C TRP A 135 0.16 -4.36 14.25
N LEU A 136 0.39 -5.67 14.15
CA LEU A 136 0.68 -6.52 15.30
C LEU A 136 2.19 -6.71 15.45
N SER A 137 2.75 -6.25 16.56
CA SER A 137 4.20 -6.28 16.85
C SER A 137 4.76 -7.68 17.13
N GLY A 138 3.90 -8.67 17.32
CA GLY A 138 4.32 -10.04 17.59
C GLY A 138 3.17 -11.04 17.59
N PRO A 139 3.48 -12.35 17.51
CA PRO A 139 2.47 -13.40 17.38
C PRO A 139 1.54 -13.51 18.59
N SER A 140 1.98 -13.10 19.78
CA SER A 140 1.14 -13.09 21.00
C SER A 140 -0.08 -12.16 20.88
N LYS A 141 0.00 -11.15 20.01
CA LYS A 141 -1.11 -10.22 19.72
C LYS A 141 -2.20 -10.82 18.84
N LEU A 142 -1.99 -12.00 18.29
CA LEU A 142 -3.02 -12.78 17.58
C LEU A 142 -4.03 -13.46 18.52
N ARG A 143 -3.73 -13.53 19.83
CA ARG A 143 -4.61 -14.20 20.79
C ARG A 143 -5.95 -13.52 20.90
N GLY A 144 -7.03 -14.29 20.72
CA GLY A 144 -8.41 -13.82 20.78
C GLY A 144 -8.93 -13.21 19.48
N LEU A 145 -8.09 -13.05 18.44
CA LEU A 145 -8.54 -12.66 17.11
C LEU A 145 -9.01 -13.90 16.33
N GLN A 146 -10.07 -13.77 15.54
CA GLN A 146 -10.69 -14.87 14.81
C GLN A 146 -11.01 -14.48 13.37
N GLY A 147 -11.03 -15.46 12.48
CA GLY A 147 -11.51 -15.30 11.11
C GLY A 147 -10.87 -14.12 10.39
N ASN A 148 -11.69 -13.17 9.98
CA ASN A 148 -11.27 -12.00 9.19
C ASN A 148 -10.77 -10.80 10.03
N ASP A 149 -10.77 -10.90 11.37
CA ASP A 149 -10.27 -9.83 12.26
C ASP A 149 -8.76 -9.68 12.17
N ALA A 150 -8.08 -10.74 11.72
CA ALA A 150 -6.64 -10.72 11.54
C ALA A 150 -6.19 -11.38 10.22
N LEU A 151 -5.04 -10.92 9.74
CA LEU A 151 -4.32 -11.47 8.60
C LEU A 151 -2.90 -11.82 9.02
N ILE A 152 -2.44 -13.01 8.66
CA ILE A 152 -1.06 -13.45 8.86
C ILE A 152 -0.34 -13.37 7.51
N ILE A 153 0.72 -12.60 7.42
CA ILE A 153 1.50 -12.42 6.19
C ILE A 153 2.80 -13.22 6.29
N THR A 154 2.98 -14.13 5.34
CA THR A 154 4.14 -15.01 5.21
C THR A 154 5.04 -14.57 4.06
N SER A 155 6.22 -15.16 3.95
CA SER A 155 7.09 -15.01 2.78
C SER A 155 6.45 -15.61 1.52
N ASP A 156 7.01 -15.26 0.36
CA ASP A 156 6.67 -15.86 -0.92
C ASP A 156 7.95 -16.43 -1.58
N PRO A 157 8.06 -17.75 -1.74
CA PRO A 157 7.11 -18.81 -1.33
C PRO A 157 6.97 -18.92 0.20
N VAL A 158 5.87 -19.53 0.64
CA VAL A 158 5.59 -19.73 2.08
C VAL A 158 6.68 -20.59 2.74
N ASP A 159 7.31 -20.04 3.77
CA ASP A 159 8.18 -20.84 4.66
C ASP A 159 7.31 -21.46 5.78
N LYS A 160 7.14 -22.78 5.75
CA LYS A 160 6.32 -23.50 6.73
C LYS A 160 6.72 -23.21 8.19
N ARG A 161 8.00 -22.89 8.45
CA ARG A 161 8.50 -22.53 9.80
C ARG A 161 7.86 -21.25 10.34
N GLN A 162 7.35 -20.38 9.47
CA GLN A 162 6.63 -19.16 9.86
C GLN A 162 5.26 -19.46 10.47
N LEU A 163 4.69 -20.62 10.18
CA LEU A 163 3.37 -21.06 10.65
C LEU A 163 3.45 -21.94 11.92
N THR A 164 4.65 -22.33 12.38
CA THR A 164 4.85 -23.22 13.54
C THR A 164 4.82 -22.52 14.91
N PRO A 165 5.11 -21.20 15.07
CA PRO A 165 5.02 -20.58 16.38
C PRO A 165 3.64 -20.81 17.01
N ARG A 166 3.61 -21.16 18.32
CA ARG A 166 2.40 -21.57 19.03
C ARG A 166 1.19 -20.67 18.81
N ASP A 167 1.39 -19.34 18.94
CA ASP A 167 0.29 -18.37 18.80
C ASP A 167 -0.17 -18.24 17.35
N VAL A 168 0.72 -18.35 16.36
CA VAL A 168 0.39 -18.37 14.93
C VAL A 168 -0.42 -19.61 14.59
N ALA A 169 0.07 -20.80 14.98
CA ALA A 169 -0.62 -22.06 14.73
C ALA A 169 -2.00 -22.11 15.41
N LYS A 170 -2.12 -21.54 16.62
CA LYS A 170 -3.39 -21.42 17.33
C LYS A 170 -4.35 -20.49 16.57
N ALA A 171 -3.93 -19.31 16.19
CA ALA A 171 -4.76 -18.35 15.44
C ALA A 171 -5.28 -18.95 14.12
N ILE A 172 -4.43 -19.71 13.39
CA ILE A 172 -4.85 -20.41 12.17
C ILE A 172 -5.94 -21.44 12.47
N LYS A 173 -5.82 -22.20 13.56
CA LYS A 173 -6.88 -23.16 14.01
C LYS A 173 -8.18 -22.45 14.39
N GLU A 174 -8.10 -21.21 14.87
CA GLU A 174 -9.24 -20.36 15.22
C GLU A 174 -9.79 -19.60 13.99
N GLY A 175 -9.35 -19.96 12.78
CA GLY A 175 -9.88 -19.44 11.51
C GLY A 175 -9.17 -18.23 10.95
N VAL A 176 -8.12 -17.70 11.61
CA VAL A 176 -7.29 -16.61 11.02
C VAL A 176 -6.55 -17.14 9.81
N ARG A 177 -6.69 -16.45 8.68
CA ARG A 177 -6.07 -16.86 7.42
C ARG A 177 -4.67 -16.29 7.25
N HIS A 178 -3.84 -17.05 6.54
CA HIS A 178 -2.51 -16.62 6.18
C HIS A 178 -2.38 -16.44 4.66
N PHE A 179 -1.62 -15.42 4.25
CA PHE A 179 -1.40 -15.04 2.88
C PHE A 179 0.07 -14.71 2.66
N THR A 180 0.53 -14.76 1.41
CA THR A 180 1.89 -14.36 1.06
C THR A 180 2.04 -12.85 0.95
N THR A 181 3.28 -12.36 1.01
CA THR A 181 3.60 -10.95 0.70
C THR A 181 3.15 -10.54 -0.70
N SER A 182 3.21 -11.44 -1.67
CA SER A 182 2.73 -11.14 -3.03
C SER A 182 1.23 -10.87 -3.05
N TRP A 183 0.44 -11.66 -2.32
CA TRP A 183 -0.99 -11.40 -2.16
C TRP A 183 -1.25 -10.06 -1.46
N PHE A 184 -0.55 -9.79 -0.36
CA PHE A 184 -0.70 -8.54 0.38
C PHE A 184 -0.42 -7.31 -0.51
N PHE A 185 0.70 -7.33 -1.22
CA PHE A 185 1.04 -6.25 -2.14
C PHE A 185 0.07 -6.13 -3.31
N GLN A 186 -0.51 -7.27 -3.74
CA GLN A 186 -1.56 -7.25 -4.76
C GLN A 186 -2.80 -6.52 -4.27
N CYS A 187 -3.25 -6.78 -3.03
CA CYS A 187 -4.36 -6.03 -2.43
C CYS A 187 -4.10 -4.52 -2.43
N ILE A 188 -2.89 -4.10 -2.04
CA ILE A 188 -2.51 -2.68 -2.02
C ILE A 188 -2.55 -2.07 -3.43
N VAL A 189 -1.91 -2.70 -4.43
CA VAL A 189 -1.86 -2.12 -5.77
C VAL A 189 -3.18 -2.20 -6.54
N THR A 190 -4.09 -3.09 -6.16
CA THR A 190 -5.44 -3.16 -6.73
C THR A 190 -6.50 -2.38 -5.96
N GLN A 191 -6.17 -1.93 -4.74
CA GLN A 191 -7.11 -1.35 -3.76
C GLN A 191 -8.35 -2.25 -3.57
N GLU A 192 -8.09 -3.56 -3.46
CA GLU A 192 -9.13 -4.58 -3.28
C GLU A 192 -8.58 -5.76 -2.48
N VAL A 193 -9.30 -6.15 -1.45
CA VAL A 193 -8.98 -7.36 -0.66
C VAL A 193 -9.76 -8.52 -1.26
N SER A 194 -9.06 -9.38 -2.02
CA SER A 194 -9.66 -10.52 -2.69
C SER A 194 -9.38 -11.83 -1.96
N GLY A 195 -10.32 -12.76 -1.97
CA GLY A 195 -10.14 -14.11 -1.42
C GLY A 195 -10.25 -14.22 0.10
N ILE A 196 -10.84 -13.23 0.76
CA ILE A 196 -11.19 -13.30 2.19
C ILE A 196 -12.66 -13.64 2.37
#